data_7e35639352fd3061f71f21afa5b49278
#
_entry.id   7e35639352fd3061f71f21afa5b49278
#
_cell.length_a   1.000
_cell.length_b   1.000
_cell.length_c   1.000
_cell.angle_alpha   90.00
_cell.angle_beta   90.00
_cell.angle_gamma   90.00
#
_symmetry.space_group_name_H-M   'P 1'
#
loop_
_entity.id
_entity.type
_entity.pdbx_description
1 polymer ?
#
loop_
_entity_poly.entity_id
_entity_poly.type
_entity_poly.pdbx_seq_one_letter_code
_entity_poly.pdbx_strand_id
1 'polypeptide(L)'
;MNLRVRLNLLITAILLIFFVSMGYTIMKGSKESIQEGVESANRVTMQLLDTVIISSSQNPEWGYTHDVLKRFLEELGHVRSSNIYLYTLQGELLYASPLSKYRINDPPPPKWFETSLAPKEVIDTRTVRFGKLIVKTNPIGAIKESWAKMKHFFLITCVFFVLLNMLVYWMLGFWLRPLEPMVEAITKMGEGDFEARLPDFNLPEFAVIAKNFNRMGDSLQAKVRENQRLALIAQQTADAIVIHDLQSKISFWNASAEKIFGYSPKEILG
;
A
#
# COMPACT_ATOMS: atom_id res chain seq x y z
N MET A 1 -5.95 -19.08 11.45
CA MET A 1 -5.23 -18.18 10.49
C MET A 1 -3.89 -17.82 11.10
N ASN A 2 -2.80 -18.20 10.44
CA ASN A 2 -1.44 -18.04 10.96
C ASN A 2 -1.06 -16.55 11.12
N LEU A 3 -0.22 -16.21 12.11
CA LEU A 3 0.25 -14.86 12.39
C LEU A 3 0.82 -14.16 11.14
N ARG A 4 1.56 -14.90 10.30
CA ARG A 4 2.12 -14.43 9.03
C ARG A 4 1.04 -13.88 8.10
N VAL A 5 -0.08 -14.61 7.96
CA VAL A 5 -1.19 -14.21 7.08
C VAL A 5 -1.90 -12.97 7.63
N ARG A 6 -2.09 -12.87 8.95
CA ARG A 6 -2.71 -11.70 9.58
C ARG A 6 -1.87 -10.44 9.38
N LEU A 7 -0.56 -10.53 9.62
CA LEU A 7 0.37 -9.41 9.42
C LEU A 7 0.44 -8.99 7.94
N ASN A 8 0.52 -9.98 7.03
CA ASN A 8 0.54 -9.68 5.59
C ASN A 8 -0.74 -8.99 5.13
N LEU A 9 -1.92 -9.45 5.59
CA LEU A 9 -3.20 -8.81 5.28
C LEU A 9 -3.28 -7.37 5.80
N LEU A 10 -2.77 -7.11 7.01
CA LEU A 10 -2.73 -5.77 7.58
C LEU A 10 -1.85 -4.84 6.74
N ILE A 11 -0.64 -5.28 6.40
CA ILE A 11 0.29 -4.52 5.55
C ILE A 11 -0.32 -4.29 4.17
N THR A 12 -0.94 -5.33 3.58
CA THR A 12 -1.65 -5.23 2.29
C THR A 12 -2.76 -4.19 2.33
N ALA A 13 -3.56 -4.16 3.41
CA ALA A 13 -4.62 -3.16 3.58
C ALA A 13 -4.07 -1.74 3.67
N ILE A 14 -2.99 -1.52 4.44
CA ILE A 14 -2.32 -0.21 4.55
C ILE A 14 -1.78 0.24 3.20
N LEU A 15 -1.11 -0.66 2.47
CA LEU A 15 -0.59 -0.36 1.14
C LEU A 15 -1.70 -0.02 0.15
N LEU A 16 -2.83 -0.73 0.20
CA LEU A 16 -3.97 -0.47 -0.66
C LEU A 16 -4.55 0.92 -0.39
N ILE A 17 -4.72 1.31 0.88
CA ILE A 17 -5.16 2.66 1.26
C ILE A 17 -4.18 3.72 0.73
N PHE A 18 -2.88 3.48 0.88
CA PHE A 18 -1.83 4.38 0.39
C PHE A 18 -1.92 4.57 -1.14
N PHE A 19 -2.04 3.48 -1.91
CA PHE A 19 -2.14 3.56 -3.37
C PHE A 19 -3.43 4.20 -3.85
N VAL A 20 -4.56 3.96 -3.19
CA VAL A 20 -5.83 4.63 -3.48
C VAL A 20 -5.71 6.14 -3.24
N SER A 21 -5.13 6.54 -2.11
CA SER A 21 -4.90 7.95 -1.78
C SER A 21 -3.97 8.63 -2.81
N MET A 22 -2.89 7.95 -3.20
CA MET A 22 -1.95 8.44 -4.21
C MET A 22 -2.63 8.58 -5.58
N GLY A 23 -3.42 7.59 -6.01
CA GLY A 23 -4.20 7.64 -7.25
C GLY A 23 -5.20 8.82 -7.27
N TYR A 24 -5.88 9.06 -6.15
CA TYR A 24 -6.77 10.22 -6.00
C TYR A 24 -6.00 11.54 -6.14
N THR A 25 -4.85 11.68 -5.51
CA THR A 25 -4.01 12.89 -5.59
C THR A 25 -3.53 13.15 -7.01
N ILE A 26 -3.09 12.11 -7.72
CA ILE A 26 -2.66 12.22 -9.12
C ILE A 26 -3.84 12.63 -10.01
N MET A 27 -5.03 12.06 -9.80
CA MET A 27 -6.21 12.38 -10.57
C MET A 27 -6.64 13.83 -10.35
N LYS A 28 -6.60 14.31 -9.10
CA LYS A 28 -6.87 15.70 -8.74
C LYS A 28 -5.87 16.66 -9.40
N GLY A 29 -4.58 16.40 -9.27
CA GLY A 29 -3.53 17.22 -9.90
C GLY A 29 -3.61 17.22 -11.44
N SER A 30 -3.98 16.08 -12.05
CA SER A 30 -4.22 16.03 -13.50
C SER A 30 -5.40 16.92 -13.92
N LYS A 31 -6.49 16.95 -13.13
CA LYS A 31 -7.62 17.81 -13.39
C LYS A 31 -7.25 19.28 -13.35
N GLU A 32 -6.55 19.71 -12.31
CA GLU A 32 -6.08 21.09 -12.14
C GLU A 32 -5.14 21.48 -13.30
N SER A 33 -4.18 20.63 -13.63
CA SER A 33 -3.24 20.87 -14.75
C SER A 33 -3.93 20.97 -16.12
N ILE A 34 -4.97 20.15 -16.38
CA ILE A 34 -5.74 20.24 -17.62
C ILE A 34 -6.52 21.55 -17.65
N GLN A 35 -7.13 21.94 -16.55
CA GLN A 35 -7.90 23.18 -16.47
C GLN A 35 -7.00 24.39 -16.72
N GLU A 36 -5.89 24.52 -16.01
CA GLU A 36 -4.92 25.60 -16.17
C GLU A 36 -4.33 25.62 -17.59
N GLY A 37 -4.01 24.47 -18.15
CA GLY A 37 -3.48 24.35 -19.50
C GLY A 37 -4.48 24.80 -20.58
N VAL A 38 -5.76 24.46 -20.42
CA VAL A 38 -6.84 24.89 -21.32
C VAL A 38 -7.10 26.38 -21.20
N GLU A 39 -7.20 26.91 -19.97
CA GLU A 39 -7.42 28.36 -19.73
C GLU A 39 -6.25 29.19 -20.29
N SER A 40 -5.00 28.76 -20.05
CA SER A 40 -3.83 29.43 -20.58
C SER A 40 -3.78 29.42 -22.11
N ALA A 41 -4.01 28.24 -22.71
CA ALA A 41 -4.04 28.11 -24.18
C ALA A 41 -5.14 28.99 -24.80
N ASN A 42 -6.33 28.99 -24.19
CA ASN A 42 -7.44 29.82 -24.67
C ASN A 42 -7.12 31.33 -24.59
N ARG A 43 -6.52 31.76 -23.46
CA ARG A 43 -6.08 33.16 -23.26
C ARG A 43 -5.09 33.59 -24.32
N VAL A 44 -4.02 32.77 -24.55
CA VAL A 44 -3.02 33.10 -25.58
C VAL A 44 -3.64 33.13 -26.98
N THR A 45 -4.49 32.16 -27.29
CA THR A 45 -5.19 32.13 -28.59
C THR A 45 -6.05 33.38 -28.80
N MET A 46 -6.80 33.78 -27.78
CA MET A 46 -7.63 34.98 -27.86
C MET A 46 -6.78 36.27 -28.00
N GLN A 47 -5.67 36.37 -27.28
CA GLN A 47 -4.76 37.52 -27.42
C GLN A 47 -4.16 37.62 -28.84
N LEU A 48 -3.73 36.49 -29.43
CA LEU A 48 -3.24 36.47 -30.81
C LEU A 48 -4.33 36.87 -31.80
N LEU A 49 -5.52 36.33 -31.65
CA LEU A 49 -6.67 36.65 -32.50
C LEU A 49 -7.06 38.13 -32.38
N ASP A 50 -7.18 38.68 -31.16
CA ASP A 50 -7.49 40.08 -30.91
C ASP A 50 -6.42 41.00 -31.54
N THR A 51 -5.11 40.62 -31.45
CA THR A 51 -4.04 41.38 -32.08
C THR A 51 -4.18 41.44 -33.61
N VAL A 52 -4.48 40.28 -34.24
CA VAL A 52 -4.70 40.24 -35.71
C VAL A 52 -5.94 41.01 -36.10
N ILE A 53 -7.02 40.89 -35.36
CA ILE A 53 -8.27 41.61 -35.62
C ILE A 53 -8.03 43.13 -35.52
N ILE A 54 -7.36 43.61 -34.48
CA ILE A 54 -7.10 45.05 -34.28
C ILE A 54 -6.15 45.56 -35.38
N SER A 55 -5.06 44.85 -35.67
CA SER A 55 -4.10 45.23 -36.69
C SER A 55 -4.72 45.31 -38.09
N SER A 56 -5.57 44.33 -38.43
CA SER A 56 -6.25 44.31 -39.74
C SER A 56 -7.39 45.33 -39.84
N SER A 57 -8.03 45.71 -38.70
CA SER A 57 -9.13 46.68 -38.71
C SER A 57 -8.70 48.12 -38.95
N GLN A 58 -7.40 48.43 -38.83
CA GLN A 58 -6.87 49.76 -39.14
C GLN A 58 -6.83 50.07 -40.66
N ASN A 59 -6.97 49.04 -41.49
CA ASN A 59 -7.06 49.24 -42.92
C ASN A 59 -8.53 49.46 -43.38
N PRO A 60 -8.87 50.52 -44.16
CA PRO A 60 -10.22 50.82 -44.56
C PRO A 60 -10.82 49.83 -45.57
N GLU A 61 -10.00 49.02 -46.26
CA GLU A 61 -10.50 48.05 -47.24
C GLU A 61 -11.11 46.82 -46.59
N TRP A 62 -12.39 46.62 -46.82
CA TRP A 62 -13.23 45.54 -46.23
C TRP A 62 -12.72 44.14 -46.56
N GLY A 63 -12.25 43.89 -47.83
CA GLY A 63 -11.72 42.61 -48.26
C GLY A 63 -10.42 42.24 -47.57
N TYR A 64 -9.59 43.20 -47.21
CA TYR A 64 -8.30 42.99 -46.60
C TYR A 64 -8.41 42.33 -45.21
N THR A 65 -9.29 42.81 -44.38
CA THR A 65 -9.49 42.28 -43.02
C THR A 65 -9.99 40.82 -43.01
N HIS A 66 -10.91 40.49 -43.93
CA HIS A 66 -11.39 39.13 -44.13
C HIS A 66 -10.30 38.17 -44.57
N ASP A 67 -9.56 38.54 -45.60
CA ASP A 67 -8.52 37.70 -46.21
C ASP A 67 -7.32 37.51 -45.28
N VAL A 68 -6.93 38.56 -44.54
CA VAL A 68 -5.83 38.47 -43.55
C VAL A 68 -6.22 37.54 -42.41
N LEU A 69 -7.43 37.68 -41.85
CA LEU A 69 -7.86 36.82 -40.76
C LEU A 69 -8.01 35.36 -41.21
N LYS A 70 -8.59 35.14 -42.39
CA LYS A 70 -8.72 33.80 -42.96
C LYS A 70 -7.37 33.12 -43.19
N ARG A 71 -6.40 33.79 -43.84
CA ARG A 71 -5.05 33.30 -44.04
C ARG A 71 -4.34 33.03 -42.72
N PHE A 72 -4.48 33.94 -41.74
CA PHE A 72 -3.90 33.72 -40.41
C PHE A 72 -4.48 32.48 -39.75
N LEU A 73 -5.77 32.21 -39.81
CA LEU A 73 -6.43 31.03 -39.26
C LEU A 73 -5.98 29.73 -39.98
N GLU A 74 -5.82 29.81 -41.32
CA GLU A 74 -5.31 28.70 -42.15
C GLU A 74 -3.86 28.34 -41.76
N GLU A 75 -3.01 29.36 -41.57
CA GLU A 75 -1.60 29.17 -41.16
C GLU A 75 -1.46 28.74 -39.70
N LEU A 76 -2.30 29.27 -38.81
CA LEU A 76 -2.38 28.86 -37.38
C LEU A 76 -2.75 27.38 -37.26
N GLY A 77 -3.61 26.91 -38.14
CA GLY A 77 -3.98 25.49 -38.23
C GLY A 77 -4.64 24.99 -36.94
N HIS A 78 -4.06 23.90 -36.40
CA HIS A 78 -4.61 23.29 -35.17
C HIS A 78 -4.05 23.96 -33.90
N VAL A 79 -4.95 24.38 -33.02
CA VAL A 79 -4.63 24.84 -31.65
C VAL A 79 -4.87 23.73 -30.65
N ARG A 80 -3.89 23.46 -29.78
CA ARG A 80 -3.84 22.25 -28.92
C ARG A 80 -5.08 22.01 -28.06
N SER A 81 -5.73 23.04 -27.57
CA SER A 81 -6.82 22.91 -26.59
C SER A 81 -8.08 23.69 -26.98
N SER A 82 -8.15 24.14 -28.23
CA SER A 82 -9.28 24.98 -28.71
C SER A 82 -9.61 24.64 -30.15
N ASN A 83 -10.89 24.67 -30.46
CA ASN A 83 -11.38 24.65 -31.83
C ASN A 83 -11.82 26.07 -32.18
N ILE A 84 -11.43 26.58 -33.36
CA ILE A 84 -11.73 27.91 -33.82
C ILE A 84 -12.69 27.80 -34.99
N TYR A 85 -13.77 28.56 -34.94
CA TYR A 85 -14.78 28.61 -35.96
C TYR A 85 -15.02 30.10 -36.37
N LEU A 86 -15.03 30.35 -37.65
CA LEU A 86 -15.38 31.67 -38.21
C LEU A 86 -16.69 31.56 -39.00
N TYR A 87 -17.69 32.33 -38.61
CA TYR A 87 -18.98 32.36 -39.27
C TYR A 87 -19.24 33.73 -39.93
N THR A 88 -19.97 33.74 -40.99
CA THR A 88 -20.52 35.00 -41.59
C THR A 88 -21.58 35.63 -40.68
N LEU A 89 -21.99 36.86 -40.98
CA LEU A 89 -23.15 37.50 -40.30
C LEU A 89 -24.45 36.74 -40.55
N GLN A 90 -24.54 35.98 -41.62
CA GLN A 90 -25.68 35.14 -41.99
C GLN A 90 -25.64 33.77 -41.30
N GLY A 91 -24.55 33.42 -40.57
CA GLY A 91 -24.39 32.17 -39.87
C GLY A 91 -23.73 31.03 -40.69
N GLU A 92 -23.25 31.32 -41.89
CA GLU A 92 -22.52 30.35 -42.69
C GLU A 92 -21.08 30.17 -42.16
N LEU A 93 -20.60 28.91 -42.14
CA LEU A 93 -19.27 28.57 -41.67
C LEU A 93 -18.23 28.92 -42.75
N LEU A 94 -17.36 29.90 -42.48
CA LEU A 94 -16.25 30.30 -43.34
C LEU A 94 -14.96 29.50 -43.09
N TYR A 95 -14.70 29.17 -41.84
CA TYR A 95 -13.49 28.42 -41.42
C TYR A 95 -13.76 27.57 -40.18
N ALA A 96 -13.23 26.39 -40.17
CA ALA A 96 -13.12 25.55 -38.99
C ALA A 96 -11.68 25.04 -38.83
N SER A 97 -11.12 25.21 -37.66
CA SER A 97 -9.77 24.70 -37.39
C SER A 97 -9.72 23.20 -37.63
N PRO A 98 -8.64 22.67 -38.22
CA PRO A 98 -8.47 21.23 -38.43
C PRO A 98 -8.44 20.49 -37.10
N LEU A 99 -8.93 19.24 -37.09
CA LEU A 99 -8.86 18.39 -35.91
C LEU A 99 -7.41 18.09 -35.52
N SER A 100 -7.14 18.01 -34.24
CA SER A 100 -5.82 17.63 -33.73
C SER A 100 -5.43 16.27 -34.25
N LYS A 101 -4.30 16.19 -34.93
CA LYS A 101 -3.65 14.92 -35.27
C LYS A 101 -2.93 14.26 -34.06
N TYR A 102 -2.79 15.00 -32.97
CA TYR A 102 -2.14 14.52 -31.77
C TYR A 102 -2.97 13.42 -31.12
N ARG A 103 -2.38 12.22 -31.01
CA ARG A 103 -3.02 11.04 -30.44
C ARG A 103 -4.36 10.65 -31.08
N ILE A 104 -4.52 10.90 -32.37
CA ILE A 104 -5.75 10.58 -33.10
C ILE A 104 -6.04 9.07 -33.07
N ASN A 105 -4.98 8.23 -33.12
CA ASN A 105 -5.08 6.77 -33.10
C ASN A 105 -5.16 6.19 -31.68
N ASP A 106 -4.99 7.00 -30.62
CA ASP A 106 -5.10 6.49 -29.27
C ASP A 106 -6.58 6.18 -28.96
N PRO A 107 -6.86 5.03 -28.32
CA PRO A 107 -8.22 4.71 -27.93
C PRO A 107 -8.77 5.77 -26.98
N PRO A 108 -10.07 6.09 -27.10
CA PRO A 108 -10.70 7.07 -26.22
C PRO A 108 -10.60 6.60 -24.75
N PRO A 109 -10.42 7.52 -23.81
CA PRO A 109 -10.48 7.19 -22.40
C PRO A 109 -11.91 6.72 -22.01
N PRO A 110 -12.04 5.96 -20.92
CA PRO A 110 -13.37 5.62 -20.40
C PRO A 110 -14.18 6.89 -20.07
N LYS A 111 -15.49 6.84 -20.31
CA LYS A 111 -16.38 8.00 -20.09
C LYS A 111 -16.30 8.57 -18.66
N TRP A 112 -16.18 7.71 -17.65
CA TRP A 112 -16.03 8.17 -16.25
C TRP A 112 -14.79 9.02 -16.04
N PHE A 113 -13.68 8.66 -16.70
CA PHE A 113 -12.41 9.40 -16.61
C PHE A 113 -12.52 10.75 -17.34
N GLU A 114 -13.07 10.72 -18.55
CA GLU A 114 -13.33 11.94 -19.33
C GLU A 114 -14.20 12.91 -18.56
N THR A 115 -15.35 12.47 -18.03
CA THR A 115 -16.28 13.30 -17.25
C THR A 115 -15.64 13.87 -15.97
N SER A 116 -14.74 13.10 -15.33
CA SER A 116 -14.08 13.53 -14.08
C SER A 116 -13.02 14.61 -14.31
N LEU A 117 -12.35 14.61 -15.47
CA LEU A 117 -11.27 15.53 -15.80
C LEU A 117 -11.68 16.66 -16.72
N ALA A 118 -12.82 16.55 -17.42
CA ALA A 118 -13.27 17.58 -18.33
C ALA A 118 -13.44 18.93 -17.61
N PRO A 119 -12.73 19.99 -18.04
CA PRO A 119 -12.98 21.34 -17.54
C PRO A 119 -14.35 21.82 -18.01
N LYS A 120 -14.85 22.90 -17.41
CA LYS A 120 -16.05 23.57 -17.90
C LYS A 120 -15.84 24.02 -19.33
N GLU A 121 -16.80 23.76 -20.18
CA GLU A 121 -16.76 24.24 -21.56
C GLU A 121 -16.81 25.78 -21.56
N VAL A 122 -15.79 26.39 -22.15
CA VAL A 122 -15.73 27.84 -22.34
C VAL A 122 -15.86 28.10 -23.82
N ILE A 123 -16.81 28.94 -24.16
CA ILE A 123 -17.08 29.42 -25.54
C ILE A 123 -16.86 30.91 -25.55
N ASP A 124 -15.75 31.33 -26.11
CA ASP A 124 -15.45 32.75 -26.31
C ASP A 124 -15.87 33.18 -27.71
N THR A 125 -16.67 34.26 -27.79
CA THR A 125 -17.16 34.78 -29.05
C THR A 125 -16.62 36.22 -29.27
N ARG A 126 -16.09 36.48 -30.44
CA ARG A 126 -15.70 37.82 -30.90
C ARG A 126 -16.47 38.16 -32.14
N THR A 127 -17.11 39.30 -32.11
CA THR A 127 -17.78 39.85 -33.30
C THR A 127 -16.78 40.64 -34.10
N VAL A 128 -16.58 40.27 -35.34
CA VAL A 128 -15.80 41.00 -36.34
C VAL A 128 -16.72 41.66 -37.36
N ARG A 129 -16.23 42.62 -38.13
CA ARG A 129 -17.07 43.38 -39.07
C ARG A 129 -17.87 42.54 -40.09
N PHE A 130 -17.33 41.34 -40.41
CA PHE A 130 -17.90 40.46 -41.45
C PHE A 130 -18.45 39.14 -40.87
N GLY A 131 -18.44 38.97 -39.53
CA GLY A 131 -18.93 37.73 -38.95
C GLY A 131 -18.69 37.57 -37.45
N LYS A 132 -18.70 36.31 -37.02
CA LYS A 132 -18.43 35.91 -35.63
C LYS A 132 -17.32 34.88 -35.58
N LEU A 133 -16.31 35.16 -34.77
CA LEU A 133 -15.26 34.23 -34.44
C LEU A 133 -15.63 33.56 -33.12
N ILE A 134 -15.69 32.23 -33.11
CA ILE A 134 -16.00 31.41 -31.94
C ILE A 134 -14.80 30.53 -31.63
N VAL A 135 -14.30 30.66 -30.43
CA VAL A 135 -13.24 29.80 -29.89
C VAL A 135 -13.86 28.90 -28.80
N LYS A 136 -13.91 27.61 -29.11
CA LYS A 136 -14.49 26.59 -28.23
C LYS A 136 -13.37 25.73 -27.64
N THR A 137 -13.37 25.54 -26.33
CA THR A 137 -12.39 24.70 -25.66
C THR A 137 -12.53 23.23 -26.08
N ASN A 138 -11.39 22.55 -26.32
CA ASN A 138 -11.34 21.12 -26.64
C ASN A 138 -10.24 20.40 -25.85
N PRO A 139 -10.55 19.90 -24.66
CA PRO A 139 -9.57 19.26 -23.77
C PRO A 139 -9.24 17.81 -24.14
N ILE A 140 -9.86 17.24 -25.19
CA ILE A 140 -9.78 15.80 -25.51
C ILE A 140 -8.32 15.29 -25.62
N GLY A 141 -7.43 16.07 -26.24
CA GLY A 141 -6.02 15.72 -26.37
C GLY A 141 -5.30 15.61 -25.02
N ALA A 142 -5.54 16.56 -24.13
CA ALA A 142 -4.96 16.59 -22.80
C ALA A 142 -5.52 15.46 -21.92
N ILE A 143 -6.82 15.15 -22.04
CA ILE A 143 -7.46 14.05 -21.33
C ILE A 143 -6.89 12.69 -21.80
N LYS A 144 -6.71 12.49 -23.12
CA LYS A 144 -6.07 11.28 -23.66
C LYS A 144 -4.64 11.10 -23.14
N GLU A 145 -3.87 12.19 -23.08
CA GLU A 145 -2.50 12.18 -22.54
C GLU A 145 -2.50 11.79 -21.07
N SER A 146 -3.37 12.38 -20.27
CA SER A 146 -3.51 12.05 -18.84
C SER A 146 -3.94 10.60 -18.64
N TRP A 147 -4.83 10.08 -19.48
CA TRP A 147 -5.25 8.68 -19.46
C TRP A 147 -4.07 7.73 -19.75
N ALA A 148 -3.24 8.05 -20.75
CA ALA A 148 -2.07 7.25 -21.05
C ALA A 148 -1.08 7.22 -19.89
N LYS A 149 -0.79 8.37 -19.27
CA LYS A 149 0.05 8.48 -18.06
C LYS A 149 -0.52 7.68 -16.89
N MET A 150 -1.85 7.78 -16.68
CA MET A 150 -2.55 7.04 -15.62
C MET A 150 -2.45 5.52 -15.80
N LYS A 151 -2.61 5.02 -17.04
CA LYS A 151 -2.46 3.58 -17.33
C LYS A 151 -1.05 3.07 -17.00
N HIS A 152 0.00 3.80 -17.40
CA HIS A 152 1.37 3.43 -17.10
C HIS A 152 1.64 3.47 -15.59
N PHE A 153 1.17 4.51 -14.92
CA PHE A 153 1.27 4.61 -13.47
C PHE A 153 0.59 3.43 -12.77
N PHE A 154 -0.65 3.12 -13.19
CA PHE A 154 -1.40 2.00 -12.61
C PHE A 154 -0.69 0.66 -12.82
N LEU A 155 -0.16 0.41 -14.03
CA LEU A 155 0.60 -0.80 -14.34
C LEU A 155 1.83 -0.94 -13.43
N ILE A 156 2.65 0.12 -13.33
CA ILE A 156 3.84 0.13 -12.47
C ILE A 156 3.46 -0.09 -11.01
N THR A 157 2.41 0.57 -10.55
CA THR A 157 1.90 0.45 -9.18
C THR A 157 1.41 -0.97 -8.88
N CYS A 158 0.68 -1.61 -9.80
CA CYS A 158 0.23 -3.00 -9.64
C CYS A 158 1.42 -3.98 -9.56
N VAL A 159 2.41 -3.83 -10.44
CA VAL A 159 3.61 -4.67 -10.41
C VAL A 159 4.35 -4.48 -9.10
N PHE A 160 4.58 -3.24 -8.70
CA PHE A 160 5.26 -2.93 -7.42
C PHE A 160 4.49 -3.46 -6.21
N PHE A 161 3.15 -3.33 -6.21
CA PHE A 161 2.29 -3.84 -5.15
C PHE A 161 2.41 -5.36 -4.99
N VAL A 162 2.38 -6.10 -6.10
CA VAL A 162 2.54 -7.57 -6.08
C VAL A 162 3.93 -7.97 -5.58
N LEU A 163 4.99 -7.34 -6.11
CA LEU A 163 6.37 -7.61 -5.70
C LEU A 163 6.59 -7.32 -4.22
N LEU A 164 6.07 -6.20 -3.73
CA LEU A 164 6.21 -5.81 -2.33
C LEU A 164 5.47 -6.79 -1.40
N ASN A 165 4.24 -7.19 -1.75
CA ASN A 165 3.51 -8.18 -0.96
C ASN A 165 4.22 -9.54 -0.94
N MET A 166 4.75 -9.98 -2.08
CA MET A 166 5.54 -11.21 -2.18
C MET A 166 6.80 -11.14 -1.31
N LEU A 167 7.52 -10.01 -1.35
CA LEU A 167 8.71 -9.78 -0.53
C LEU A 167 8.38 -9.80 0.97
N VAL A 168 7.33 -9.09 1.38
CA VAL A 168 6.88 -9.04 2.78
C VAL A 168 6.47 -10.43 3.26
N TYR A 169 5.69 -11.17 2.47
CA TYR A 169 5.29 -12.53 2.81
C TYR A 169 6.49 -13.46 3.01
N TRP A 170 7.46 -13.39 2.11
CA TRP A 170 8.69 -14.17 2.19
C TRP A 170 9.53 -13.78 3.41
N MET A 171 9.71 -12.49 3.64
CA MET A 171 10.47 -11.93 4.76
C MET A 171 9.83 -12.30 6.12
N LEU A 172 8.51 -12.17 6.28
CA LEU A 172 7.79 -12.61 7.47
C LEU A 172 7.93 -14.12 7.67
N GLY A 173 7.90 -14.90 6.59
CA GLY A 173 8.14 -16.33 6.62
C GLY A 173 9.51 -16.70 7.17
N PHE A 174 10.53 -15.96 6.77
CA PHE A 174 11.92 -16.17 7.22
C PHE A 174 12.11 -15.72 8.68
N TRP A 175 11.64 -14.54 9.06
CA TRP A 175 11.86 -13.98 10.39
C TRP A 175 11.02 -14.63 11.49
N LEU A 176 9.83 -15.13 11.16
CA LEU A 176 8.96 -15.79 12.13
C LEU A 176 9.23 -17.31 12.25
N ARG A 177 10.11 -17.87 11.42
CA ARG A 177 10.45 -19.30 11.47
C ARG A 177 10.97 -19.77 12.83
N PRO A 178 11.79 -18.99 13.57
CA PRO A 178 12.29 -19.40 14.89
C PRO A 178 11.22 -19.56 15.96
N LEU A 179 10.03 -19.00 15.80
CA LEU A 179 8.97 -19.09 16.80
C LEU A 179 8.41 -20.50 16.97
N GLU A 180 8.41 -21.32 15.91
CA GLU A 180 7.86 -22.67 15.95
C GLU A 180 8.64 -23.58 16.92
N PRO A 181 9.98 -23.75 16.81
CA PRO A 181 10.75 -24.52 17.77
C PRO A 181 10.72 -23.94 19.19
N MET A 182 10.56 -22.62 19.34
CA MET A 182 10.43 -22.00 20.66
C MET A 182 9.15 -22.43 21.37
N VAL A 183 8.00 -22.37 20.66
CA VAL A 183 6.71 -22.81 21.23
C VAL A 183 6.76 -24.30 21.56
N GLU A 184 7.35 -25.14 20.70
CA GLU A 184 7.49 -26.57 20.94
C GLU A 184 8.33 -26.85 22.19
N ALA A 185 9.52 -26.21 22.34
CA ALA A 185 10.39 -26.41 23.48
C ALA A 185 9.74 -25.93 24.79
N ILE A 186 9.02 -24.80 24.76
CA ILE A 186 8.27 -24.31 25.95
C ILE A 186 7.17 -25.29 26.35
N THR A 187 6.44 -25.86 25.38
CA THR A 187 5.39 -26.84 25.64
C THR A 187 5.98 -28.11 26.26
N LYS A 188 7.05 -28.68 25.70
CA LYS A 188 7.75 -29.85 26.25
C LYS A 188 8.22 -29.61 27.67
N MET A 189 8.82 -28.45 27.96
CA MET A 189 9.25 -28.10 29.29
C MET A 189 8.08 -28.00 30.28
N GLY A 190 6.92 -27.46 29.82
CA GLY A 190 5.69 -27.44 30.62
C GLY A 190 5.12 -28.83 30.90
N GLU A 191 5.34 -29.80 30.03
CA GLU A 191 4.95 -31.22 30.20
C GLU A 191 5.96 -32.01 31.07
N GLY A 192 6.99 -31.36 31.56
CA GLY A 192 7.97 -31.97 32.44
C GLY A 192 9.24 -32.49 31.74
N ASP A 193 9.40 -32.29 30.45
CA ASP A 193 10.62 -32.56 29.72
C ASP A 193 11.62 -31.42 29.93
N PHE A 194 12.38 -31.49 31.02
CA PHE A 194 13.39 -30.48 31.34
C PHE A 194 14.68 -30.65 30.54
N GLU A 195 14.75 -31.62 29.61
CA GLU A 195 15.87 -31.82 28.70
C GLU A 195 15.68 -31.04 27.38
N ALA A 196 14.46 -30.53 27.12
CA ALA A 196 14.18 -29.70 25.95
C ALA A 196 15.12 -28.48 25.87
N ARG A 197 15.76 -28.29 24.72
CA ARG A 197 16.68 -27.16 24.48
C ARG A 197 16.34 -26.50 23.15
N LEU A 198 16.54 -25.16 23.09
CA LEU A 198 16.44 -24.39 21.87
C LEU A 198 17.78 -24.44 21.12
N PRO A 199 17.72 -24.54 19.77
CA PRO A 199 18.93 -24.46 18.94
C PRO A 199 19.46 -23.01 18.93
N ASP A 200 20.65 -22.84 18.39
CA ASP A 200 21.22 -21.53 18.15
C ASP A 200 20.49 -20.85 16.98
N PHE A 201 20.13 -19.60 17.18
CA PHE A 201 19.48 -18.77 16.17
C PHE A 201 20.43 -17.68 15.66
N ASN A 202 20.36 -17.40 14.35
CA ASN A 202 21.19 -16.36 13.71
C ASN A 202 20.79 -14.94 14.09
N LEU A 203 19.52 -14.73 14.48
CA LEU A 203 19.01 -13.43 14.91
C LEU A 203 19.35 -13.19 16.38
N PRO A 204 20.03 -12.07 16.72
CA PRO A 204 20.55 -11.84 18.08
C PRO A 204 19.44 -11.84 19.14
N GLU A 205 18.25 -11.35 18.81
CA GLU A 205 17.10 -11.32 19.72
C GLU A 205 16.67 -12.76 20.10
N PHE A 206 16.59 -13.66 19.13
CA PHE A 206 16.24 -15.05 19.36
C PHE A 206 17.37 -15.85 20.03
N ALA A 207 18.62 -15.51 19.71
CA ALA A 207 19.78 -16.14 20.36
C ALA A 207 19.82 -15.83 21.88
N VAL A 208 19.50 -14.59 22.27
CA VAL A 208 19.40 -14.23 23.70
C VAL A 208 18.28 -15.00 24.40
N ILE A 209 17.12 -15.13 23.75
CA ILE A 209 15.99 -15.89 24.31
C ILE A 209 16.37 -17.35 24.44
N ALA A 210 16.97 -17.96 23.41
CA ALA A 210 17.40 -19.36 23.45
C ALA A 210 18.42 -19.63 24.57
N LYS A 211 19.40 -18.77 24.74
CA LYS A 211 20.40 -18.86 25.82
C LYS A 211 19.73 -18.81 27.20
N ASN A 212 18.83 -17.89 27.43
CA ASN A 212 18.13 -17.77 28.70
C ASN A 212 17.20 -18.96 28.97
N PHE A 213 16.50 -19.43 27.95
CA PHE A 213 15.65 -20.62 28.03
C PHE A 213 16.47 -21.86 28.38
N ASN A 214 17.57 -22.11 27.69
CA ASN A 214 18.46 -23.25 27.94
C ASN A 214 19.04 -23.20 29.34
N ARG A 215 19.47 -22.03 29.81
CA ARG A 215 19.97 -21.84 31.20
C ARG A 215 18.87 -22.13 32.25
N MET A 216 17.62 -21.72 31.97
CA MET A 216 16.51 -22.09 32.83
C MET A 216 16.27 -23.58 32.88
N GLY A 217 16.33 -24.27 31.72
CA GLY A 217 16.23 -25.72 31.61
C GLY A 217 17.33 -26.43 32.42
N ASP A 218 18.60 -25.99 32.32
CA ASP A 218 19.71 -26.52 33.11
C ASP A 218 19.46 -26.40 34.63
N SER A 219 18.96 -25.24 35.07
CA SER A 219 18.64 -24.98 36.48
C SER A 219 17.52 -25.87 37.01
N LEU A 220 16.44 -26.04 36.19
CA LEU A 220 15.32 -26.91 36.54
C LEU A 220 15.76 -28.39 36.62
N GLN A 221 16.49 -28.84 35.62
CA GLN A 221 17.01 -30.22 35.58
C GLN A 221 17.91 -30.50 36.75
N ALA A 222 18.79 -29.56 37.12
CA ALA A 222 19.64 -29.69 38.29
C ALA A 222 18.84 -29.84 39.59
N LYS A 223 17.81 -29.02 39.78
CA LYS A 223 16.91 -29.10 40.94
C LYS A 223 16.15 -30.43 41.00
N VAL A 224 15.65 -30.91 39.87
CA VAL A 224 14.94 -32.19 39.80
C VAL A 224 15.85 -33.33 40.18
N ARG A 225 17.10 -33.36 39.64
CA ARG A 225 18.10 -34.36 39.96
C ARG A 225 18.50 -34.33 41.46
N GLU A 226 18.65 -33.15 42.01
CA GLU A 226 18.94 -32.98 43.44
C GLU A 226 17.82 -33.49 44.33
N ASN A 227 16.56 -33.12 44.00
CA ASN A 227 15.39 -33.64 44.74
C ASN A 227 15.27 -35.17 44.63
N GLN A 228 15.50 -35.76 43.47
CA GLN A 228 15.51 -37.21 43.30
C GLN A 228 16.64 -37.88 44.13
N ARG A 229 17.84 -37.27 44.16
CA ARG A 229 18.95 -37.75 44.98
C ARG A 229 18.62 -37.68 46.46
N LEU A 230 18.03 -36.57 46.95
CA LEU A 230 17.61 -36.44 48.35
C LEU A 230 16.53 -37.47 48.72
N ALA A 231 15.56 -37.70 47.82
CA ALA A 231 14.55 -38.73 48.03
C ALA A 231 15.15 -40.15 48.13
N LEU A 232 16.12 -40.47 47.24
CA LEU A 232 16.82 -41.74 47.29
C LEU A 232 17.65 -41.92 48.58
N ILE A 233 18.34 -40.87 49.02
CA ILE A 233 19.11 -40.89 50.31
C ILE A 233 18.14 -41.10 51.46
N ALA A 234 17.04 -40.38 51.51
CA ALA A 234 16.03 -40.55 52.57
C ALA A 234 15.41 -41.95 52.58
N GLN A 235 15.20 -42.56 51.41
CA GLN A 235 14.71 -43.94 51.28
C GLN A 235 15.72 -45.01 51.73
N GLN A 236 17.02 -44.80 51.50
CA GLN A 236 18.06 -45.79 51.69
C GLN A 236 18.88 -45.63 52.96
N THR A 237 18.66 -44.56 53.75
CA THR A 237 19.37 -44.38 55.02
C THR A 237 18.98 -45.51 56.02
N ALA A 238 19.88 -45.84 56.89
CA ALA A 238 19.66 -46.85 57.96
C ALA A 238 18.72 -46.32 59.06
N ASP A 239 18.57 -45.01 59.17
CA ASP A 239 17.73 -44.39 60.15
C ASP A 239 16.24 -44.33 59.70
N ALA A 240 15.33 -44.51 60.63
CA ALA A 240 13.90 -44.33 60.35
C ALA A 240 13.58 -42.85 60.09
N ILE A 241 13.13 -42.51 58.88
CA ILE A 241 12.67 -41.16 58.53
C ILE A 241 11.16 -41.18 58.38
N VAL A 242 10.49 -40.35 59.17
CA VAL A 242 9.04 -40.14 59.14
C VAL A 242 8.77 -38.66 59.00
N ILE A 243 7.94 -38.30 58.00
CA ILE A 243 7.46 -36.93 57.83
C ILE A 243 5.96 -36.91 57.98
N HIS A 244 5.45 -35.97 58.77
CA HIS A 244 4.03 -35.74 58.95
C HIS A 244 3.66 -34.32 58.55
N ASP A 245 2.43 -34.11 58.13
CA ASP A 245 1.88 -32.80 57.83
C ASP A 245 1.46 -32.03 59.09
N LEU A 246 0.91 -30.82 58.95
CA LEU A 246 0.47 -29.99 60.07
C LEU A 246 -0.74 -30.59 60.81
N GLN A 247 -1.46 -31.55 60.23
CA GLN A 247 -2.55 -32.32 60.81
C GLN A 247 -2.10 -33.63 61.43
N SER A 248 -0.78 -33.82 61.57
CA SER A 248 -0.15 -35.03 62.14
C SER A 248 -0.38 -36.31 61.33
N LYS A 249 -0.77 -36.20 60.05
CA LYS A 249 -0.85 -37.34 59.15
C LYS A 249 0.55 -37.59 58.54
N ILE A 250 0.93 -38.90 58.48
CA ILE A 250 2.20 -39.31 57.95
C ILE A 250 2.18 -39.17 56.41
N SER A 251 3.07 -38.33 55.85
CA SER A 251 3.21 -38.06 54.44
C SER A 251 4.43 -38.76 53.79
N PHE A 252 5.37 -39.19 54.61
CA PHE A 252 6.56 -39.95 54.15
C PHE A 252 7.02 -40.96 55.16
N TRP A 253 7.38 -42.15 54.68
CA TRP A 253 7.81 -43.29 55.47
C TRP A 253 8.89 -44.05 54.68
N ASN A 254 10.14 -44.10 55.18
CA ASN A 254 11.23 -44.75 54.46
C ASN A 254 11.31 -46.27 54.78
N ALA A 255 12.13 -46.97 53.99
CA ALA A 255 12.32 -48.40 54.13
C ALA A 255 12.89 -48.82 55.50
N SER A 256 13.65 -47.97 56.17
CA SER A 256 14.18 -48.24 57.52
C SER A 256 13.12 -48.04 58.59
N ALA A 257 12.22 -47.09 58.43
CA ALA A 257 11.06 -46.96 59.32
C ALA A 257 10.13 -48.20 59.25
N GLU A 258 9.92 -48.75 58.05
CA GLU A 258 9.21 -50.02 57.89
C GLU A 258 9.87 -51.17 58.63
N LYS A 259 11.17 -51.30 58.51
CA LYS A 259 11.97 -52.37 59.20
C LYS A 259 11.96 -52.20 60.71
N ILE A 260 12.06 -50.98 61.23
CA ILE A 260 12.18 -50.70 62.66
C ILE A 260 10.79 -50.77 63.35
N PHE A 261 9.77 -50.23 62.72
CA PHE A 261 8.42 -50.14 63.33
C PHE A 261 7.47 -51.24 62.90
N GLY A 262 7.75 -51.95 61.78
CA GLY A 262 7.00 -53.10 61.32
C GLY A 262 5.73 -52.76 60.49
N TYR A 263 5.48 -51.50 60.18
CA TYR A 263 4.36 -51.03 59.35
C TYR A 263 4.81 -50.70 57.95
N SER A 264 4.08 -51.16 56.97
CA SER A 264 4.37 -50.80 55.58
C SER A 264 3.88 -49.37 55.25
N PRO A 265 4.49 -48.70 54.23
CA PRO A 265 4.01 -47.38 53.79
C PRO A 265 2.55 -47.34 53.42
N LYS A 266 1.96 -48.43 52.89
CA LYS A 266 0.54 -48.51 52.52
C LYS A 266 -0.41 -48.54 53.72
N GLU A 267 0.08 -48.96 54.87
CA GLU A 267 -0.73 -49.05 56.10
C GLU A 267 -0.69 -47.74 56.89
N ILE A 268 0.37 -46.92 56.70
CA ILE A 268 0.65 -45.80 57.61
C ILE A 268 0.48 -44.43 56.92
N LEU A 269 0.52 -44.35 55.58
CA LEU A 269 0.38 -43.10 54.84
C LEU A 269 -1.13 -42.69 54.74
N GLY A 270 -1.47 -41.47 55.13
CA GLY A 270 -2.81 -40.90 54.98
C GLY A 270 -3.46 -40.36 56.21
#